data_e76980917945dc67ea5f309886d0e0c7
#
_entry.id   e76980917945dc67ea5f309886d0e0c7
#
_cell.length_a   1.000
_cell.length_b   1.000
_cell.length_c   1.000
_cell.angle_alpha   90.00
_cell.angle_beta   90.00
_cell.angle_gamma   90.00
#
_symmetry.space_group_name_H-M   'P 1'
#
loop_
_entity.id
_entity.type
_entity.pdbx_description
1 polymer ?
#
loop_
_entity_poly.entity_id
_entity_poly.type
_entity_poly.pdbx_seq_one_letter_code
_entity_poly.pdbx_strand_id
1 'polypeptide(L)'
;MIYDDENRGRVWEPDPQMQAPQMQAPQYSPQPDPQQAAAMERRQRKQFSHVGMAAAAFMLITLAAQVVVMVLVMLLDSLLGDFIDFYGFSGRMLMSSLPMYLVAFPAVAGLLQLVPKCGSPQKEQWGFGRFAAFFVIAMGIGLAGNILGRLVGILQPSGPDSAELDQLIRNSNVWVNLLTTVIMAPVVEELFFRKMVMDRLLGYGQKAAIIMSGIMFGMAHGNFSQFFYAFGIGLLWAYVYAKTGKVGYTIGFHMLFNLLGGVITVELSKGAQGLTRGPWMIRQIE
;
A
#
# COMPACT_ATOMS: atom_id res chain seq x y z
N MET A 1 -1.42 61.99 -45.95
CA MET A 1 -2.47 61.05 -45.54
C MET A 1 -3.05 60.45 -46.84
N ILE A 2 -2.49 59.41 -47.35
CA ILE A 2 -2.96 58.72 -48.56
C ILE A 2 -3.61 57.47 -48.08
N TYR A 3 -4.95 57.41 -48.15
CA TYR A 3 -5.72 56.20 -47.88
C TYR A 3 -5.71 55.33 -49.13
N ASP A 4 -5.16 54.15 -49.02
CA ASP A 4 -5.09 53.15 -50.07
C ASP A 4 -6.45 52.41 -50.15
N ASP A 5 -7.14 52.59 -51.28
CA ASP A 5 -8.55 52.18 -51.49
C ASP A 5 -8.63 50.85 -52.30
N GLU A 6 -7.62 49.98 -52.18
CA GLU A 6 -7.54 48.75 -52.98
C GLU A 6 -8.20 47.51 -52.35
N ASN A 7 -8.92 47.60 -51.27
CA ASN A 7 -9.46 46.39 -50.57
C ASN A 7 -11.00 46.30 -50.56
N ARG A 8 -11.68 47.02 -51.44
CA ARG A 8 -13.14 46.86 -51.63
C ARG A 8 -13.43 45.87 -52.75
N GLY A 9 -13.73 44.62 -52.39
CA GLY A 9 -14.37 43.73 -53.34
C GLY A 9 -13.88 42.28 -53.43
N ARG A 10 -13.08 41.82 -52.46
CA ARG A 10 -12.84 40.37 -52.39
C ARG A 10 -14.01 39.69 -51.68
N VAL A 11 -14.92 39.15 -52.44
CA VAL A 11 -15.84 38.11 -51.93
C VAL A 11 -14.97 36.90 -51.56
N TRP A 12 -15.04 36.54 -50.27
CA TRP A 12 -14.37 35.35 -49.79
C TRP A 12 -14.99 34.10 -50.46
N GLU A 13 -14.29 33.50 -51.40
CA GLU A 13 -14.67 32.22 -51.99
C GLU A 13 -13.98 31.11 -51.15
N PRO A 14 -14.77 30.15 -50.60
CA PRO A 14 -14.18 29.07 -49.88
C PRO A 14 -13.32 28.21 -50.79
N ASP A 15 -12.11 27.88 -50.38
CA ASP A 15 -11.21 26.99 -51.06
C ASP A 15 -11.91 25.67 -51.42
N PRO A 16 -12.01 25.29 -52.69
CA PRO A 16 -12.67 24.04 -53.09
C PRO A 16 -12.03 22.76 -52.49
N GLN A 17 -10.83 22.89 -51.90
CA GLN A 17 -10.13 21.78 -51.22
C GLN A 17 -10.37 21.73 -49.72
N MET A 18 -11.05 22.69 -49.12
CA MET A 18 -11.51 22.58 -47.76
C MET A 18 -12.73 21.64 -47.66
N GLN A 19 -12.45 20.35 -47.72
CA GLN A 19 -13.42 19.35 -47.29
C GLN A 19 -13.66 19.59 -45.81
N ALA A 20 -14.87 19.93 -45.42
CA ALA A 20 -15.27 19.99 -44.02
C ALA A 20 -14.86 18.69 -43.31
N PRO A 21 -14.28 18.75 -42.11
CA PRO A 21 -13.94 17.53 -41.38
C PRO A 21 -15.19 16.64 -41.32
N GLN A 22 -15.12 15.48 -41.97
CA GLN A 22 -16.17 14.48 -41.81
C GLN A 22 -16.21 14.12 -40.33
N MET A 23 -17.13 14.70 -39.58
CA MET A 23 -17.45 14.21 -38.25
C MET A 23 -17.86 12.76 -38.40
N GLN A 24 -16.96 11.84 -38.07
CA GLN A 24 -17.32 10.44 -37.92
C GLN A 24 -18.45 10.39 -36.90
N ALA A 25 -19.61 9.95 -37.33
CA ALA A 25 -20.74 9.70 -36.43
C ALA A 25 -20.23 8.87 -35.24
N PRO A 26 -20.67 9.17 -34.00
CA PRO A 26 -20.25 8.40 -32.84
C PRO A 26 -20.46 6.92 -33.14
N GLN A 27 -19.39 6.13 -33.16
CA GLN A 27 -19.51 4.69 -33.28
C GLN A 27 -20.29 4.19 -32.07
N TYR A 28 -21.58 3.95 -32.27
CA TYR A 28 -22.47 3.34 -31.27
C TYR A 28 -21.97 1.92 -31.05
N SER A 29 -21.20 1.72 -29.96
CA SER A 29 -20.90 0.36 -29.51
C SER A 29 -22.21 -0.28 -29.08
N PRO A 30 -22.63 -1.41 -29.69
CA PRO A 30 -23.89 -2.06 -29.33
C PRO A 30 -23.85 -2.38 -27.82
N GLN A 31 -24.94 -2.00 -27.12
CA GLN A 31 -25.07 -2.36 -25.71
C GLN A 31 -25.05 -3.90 -25.60
N PRO A 32 -24.29 -4.45 -24.62
CA PRO A 32 -24.26 -5.90 -24.45
C PRO A 32 -25.68 -6.43 -24.18
N ASP A 33 -25.99 -7.60 -24.71
CA ASP A 33 -27.22 -8.32 -24.43
C ASP A 33 -27.46 -8.35 -22.90
N PRO A 34 -28.68 -8.03 -22.41
CA PRO A 34 -29.01 -8.04 -20.99
C PRO A 34 -28.62 -9.33 -20.26
N GLN A 35 -28.69 -10.48 -20.92
CA GLN A 35 -28.23 -11.75 -20.33
C GLN A 35 -26.73 -11.82 -20.18
N GLN A 36 -25.97 -11.32 -21.16
CA GLN A 36 -24.49 -11.23 -21.09
C GLN A 36 -24.03 -10.22 -20.02
N ALA A 37 -24.71 -9.08 -19.94
CA ALA A 37 -24.46 -8.07 -18.91
C ALA A 37 -24.68 -8.64 -17.50
N ALA A 38 -25.78 -9.32 -17.26
CA ALA A 38 -26.10 -9.98 -16.00
C ALA A 38 -25.10 -11.10 -15.63
N ALA A 39 -24.66 -11.88 -16.62
CA ALA A 39 -23.64 -12.91 -16.42
C ALA A 39 -22.29 -12.31 -16.06
N MET A 40 -21.90 -11.20 -16.72
CA MET A 40 -20.66 -10.47 -16.41
C MET A 40 -20.71 -9.90 -14.99
N GLU A 41 -21.81 -9.29 -14.58
CA GLU A 41 -21.98 -8.76 -13.23
C GLU A 41 -21.87 -9.85 -12.15
N ARG A 42 -22.53 -11.00 -12.34
CA ARG A 42 -22.41 -12.15 -11.42
C ARG A 42 -20.98 -12.64 -11.30
N ARG A 43 -20.26 -12.72 -12.42
CA ARG A 43 -18.84 -13.12 -12.45
C ARG A 43 -17.98 -12.11 -11.70
N GLN A 44 -18.23 -10.83 -11.89
CA GLN A 44 -17.55 -9.74 -11.19
C GLN A 44 -17.76 -9.82 -9.68
N ARG A 45 -19.02 -9.90 -9.23
CA ARG A 45 -19.35 -10.04 -7.80
C ARG A 45 -18.67 -11.24 -7.18
N LYS A 46 -18.67 -12.40 -7.85
CA LYS A 46 -18.01 -13.62 -7.38
C LYS A 46 -16.50 -13.41 -7.25
N GLN A 47 -15.87 -12.75 -8.20
CA GLN A 47 -14.43 -12.47 -8.19
C GLN A 47 -14.04 -11.54 -7.03
N PHE A 48 -14.77 -10.44 -6.84
CA PHE A 48 -14.55 -9.54 -5.71
C PHE A 48 -14.75 -10.25 -4.36
N SER A 49 -15.78 -11.10 -4.25
CA SER A 49 -16.01 -11.92 -3.05
C SER A 49 -14.83 -12.86 -2.76
N HIS A 50 -14.32 -13.56 -3.77
CA HIS A 50 -13.18 -14.47 -3.59
C HIS A 50 -11.91 -13.73 -3.17
N VAL A 51 -11.63 -12.54 -3.73
CA VAL A 51 -10.50 -11.71 -3.33
C VAL A 51 -10.68 -11.19 -1.91
N GLY A 52 -11.88 -10.74 -1.55
CA GLY A 52 -12.21 -10.33 -0.18
C GLY A 52 -12.07 -11.46 0.84
N MET A 53 -12.56 -12.67 0.51
CA MET A 53 -12.38 -13.86 1.35
C MET A 53 -10.90 -14.23 1.51
N ALA A 54 -10.09 -14.10 0.46
CA ALA A 54 -8.66 -14.35 0.55
C ALA A 54 -7.96 -13.36 1.49
N ALA A 55 -8.37 -12.09 1.50
CA ALA A 55 -7.85 -11.10 2.44
C ALA A 55 -8.27 -11.43 3.89
N ALA A 56 -9.53 -11.80 4.11
CA ALA A 56 -9.99 -12.25 5.43
C ALA A 56 -9.24 -13.50 5.88
N ALA A 57 -9.05 -14.48 4.99
CA ALA A 57 -8.26 -15.68 5.27
C ALA A 57 -6.81 -15.34 5.63
N PHE A 58 -6.20 -14.36 4.96
CA PHE A 58 -4.86 -13.89 5.31
C PHE A 58 -4.77 -13.41 6.76
N MET A 59 -5.72 -12.60 7.21
CA MET A 59 -5.76 -12.11 8.58
C MET A 59 -5.99 -13.26 9.59
N LEU A 60 -6.93 -14.16 9.30
CA LEU A 60 -7.25 -15.29 10.18
C LEU A 60 -6.09 -16.29 10.28
N ILE A 61 -5.44 -16.64 9.17
CA ILE A 61 -4.29 -17.53 9.15
C ILE A 61 -3.10 -16.89 9.87
N THR A 62 -2.89 -15.58 9.70
CA THR A 62 -1.85 -14.85 10.44
C THR A 62 -2.08 -14.96 11.94
N LEU A 63 -3.29 -14.65 12.41
CA LEU A 63 -3.63 -14.73 13.83
C LEU A 63 -3.45 -16.15 14.37
N ALA A 64 -3.97 -17.17 13.67
CA ALA A 64 -3.81 -18.56 14.08
C ALA A 64 -2.34 -18.98 14.14
N ALA A 65 -1.53 -18.61 13.15
CA ALA A 65 -0.10 -18.91 13.12
C ALA A 65 0.66 -18.19 14.25
N GLN A 66 0.31 -16.95 14.56
CA GLN A 66 0.88 -16.20 15.69
C GLN A 66 0.56 -16.88 17.04
N VAL A 67 -0.67 -17.34 17.23
CA VAL A 67 -1.07 -18.08 18.46
C VAL A 67 -0.27 -19.38 18.57
N VAL A 68 -0.14 -20.14 17.48
CA VAL A 68 0.65 -21.39 17.47
C VAL A 68 2.12 -21.10 17.82
N VAL A 69 2.73 -20.11 17.20
CA VAL A 69 4.12 -19.72 17.51
C VAL A 69 4.27 -19.29 18.95
N MET A 70 3.33 -18.49 19.48
CA MET A 70 3.34 -18.09 20.89
C MET A 70 3.31 -19.29 21.84
N VAL A 71 2.41 -20.26 21.60
CA VAL A 71 2.32 -21.49 22.41
C VAL A 71 3.63 -22.32 22.30
N LEU A 72 4.19 -22.45 21.10
CA LEU A 72 5.46 -23.16 20.91
C LEU A 72 6.61 -22.47 21.65
N VAL A 73 6.68 -21.15 21.61
CA VAL A 73 7.68 -20.38 22.35
C VAL A 73 7.52 -20.57 23.87
N MET A 74 6.29 -20.51 24.40
CA MET A 74 6.03 -20.78 25.82
C MET A 74 6.49 -22.18 26.25
N LEU A 75 6.26 -23.19 25.41
CA LEU A 75 6.70 -24.57 25.68
C LEU A 75 8.22 -24.70 25.62
N LEU A 76 8.87 -24.08 24.62
CA LEU A 76 10.32 -24.08 24.48
C LEU A 76 11.01 -23.35 25.64
N ASP A 77 10.49 -22.21 26.04
CA ASP A 77 11.00 -21.44 27.17
C ASP A 77 10.94 -22.25 28.48
N SER A 78 9.82 -22.97 28.70
CA SER A 78 9.68 -23.86 29.84
C SER A 78 10.65 -25.05 29.85
N LEU A 79 11.13 -25.49 28.67
CA LEU A 79 12.02 -26.64 28.52
C LEU A 79 13.50 -26.26 28.48
N LEU A 80 13.83 -25.11 27.89
CA LEU A 80 15.20 -24.70 27.59
C LEU A 80 15.72 -23.57 28.54
N GLY A 81 14.80 -22.98 29.34
CA GLY A 81 15.11 -21.81 30.17
C GLY A 81 15.37 -20.55 29.31
N ASP A 82 15.79 -19.47 29.97
CA ASP A 82 15.96 -18.12 29.37
C ASP A 82 17.10 -18.00 28.35
N PHE A 83 17.31 -19.04 27.54
CA PHE A 83 18.40 -19.05 26.55
C PHE A 83 18.19 -18.05 25.39
N ILE A 84 16.92 -17.75 25.05
CA ILE A 84 16.56 -16.79 24.02
C ILE A 84 15.50 -15.85 24.57
N ASP A 85 15.77 -14.54 24.54
CA ASP A 85 14.77 -13.52 24.95
C ASP A 85 13.66 -13.37 23.89
N PHE A 86 12.73 -14.30 23.89
CA PHE A 86 11.53 -14.23 23.04
C PHE A 86 10.55 -13.15 23.47
N TYR A 87 10.58 -12.74 24.72
CA TYR A 87 9.63 -11.78 25.29
C TYR A 87 10.12 -10.33 25.20
N GLY A 88 11.39 -10.11 24.90
CA GLY A 88 11.93 -8.79 24.59
C GLY A 88 11.35 -8.20 23.30
N PHE A 89 11.57 -6.92 23.08
CA PHE A 89 10.98 -6.20 21.94
C PHE A 89 11.32 -6.85 20.59
N SER A 90 12.57 -7.28 20.38
CA SER A 90 13.00 -7.93 19.14
C SER A 90 12.37 -9.31 18.94
N GLY A 91 12.26 -10.11 20.00
CA GLY A 91 11.59 -11.40 19.97
C GLY A 91 10.11 -11.25 19.63
N ARG A 92 9.39 -10.34 20.28
CA ARG A 92 7.98 -10.04 19.97
C ARG A 92 7.80 -9.54 18.54
N MET A 93 8.71 -8.72 18.02
CA MET A 93 8.68 -8.26 16.63
C MET A 93 8.80 -9.44 15.65
N LEU A 94 9.72 -10.38 15.89
CA LEU A 94 9.87 -11.57 15.07
C LEU A 94 8.65 -12.51 15.19
N MET A 95 8.14 -12.73 16.41
CA MET A 95 6.96 -13.58 16.65
C MET A 95 5.69 -13.03 15.98
N SER A 96 5.55 -11.71 15.87
CA SER A 96 4.42 -11.10 15.16
C SER A 96 4.57 -11.16 13.65
N SER A 97 5.79 -11.01 13.13
CA SER A 97 6.06 -10.82 11.69
C SER A 97 6.27 -12.12 10.94
N LEU A 98 7.09 -13.05 11.47
CA LEU A 98 7.47 -14.27 10.76
C LEU A 98 6.28 -15.19 10.43
N PRO A 99 5.30 -15.43 11.33
CA PRO A 99 4.12 -16.21 10.99
C PRO A 99 3.32 -15.65 9.82
N MET A 100 3.19 -14.31 9.75
CA MET A 100 2.52 -13.65 8.66
C MET A 100 3.25 -13.87 7.33
N TYR A 101 4.58 -13.73 7.31
CA TYR A 101 5.36 -13.82 6.07
C TYR A 101 5.63 -15.26 5.62
N LEU A 102 5.88 -16.18 6.55
CA LEU A 102 6.30 -17.54 6.24
C LEU A 102 5.14 -18.56 6.20
N VAL A 103 4.02 -18.25 6.83
CA VAL A 103 2.86 -19.16 6.89
C VAL A 103 1.65 -18.55 6.17
N ALA A 104 1.16 -17.41 6.62
CA ALA A 104 -0.09 -16.86 6.10
C ALA A 104 0.04 -16.43 4.63
N PHE A 105 1.13 -15.73 4.27
CA PHE A 105 1.31 -15.29 2.89
C PHE A 105 1.39 -16.45 1.89
N PRO A 106 2.24 -17.48 2.05
CA PRO A 106 2.27 -18.62 1.13
C PRO A 106 0.94 -19.36 1.05
N ALA A 107 0.26 -19.57 2.18
CA ALA A 107 -1.04 -20.25 2.22
C ALA A 107 -2.10 -19.49 1.39
N VAL A 108 -2.22 -18.20 1.61
CA VAL A 108 -3.21 -17.37 0.88
C VAL A 108 -2.78 -17.12 -0.57
N ALA A 109 -1.47 -17.05 -0.83
CA ALA A 109 -0.95 -17.01 -2.20
C ALA A 109 -1.39 -18.27 -2.99
N GLY A 110 -1.33 -19.43 -2.36
CA GLY A 110 -1.85 -20.69 -2.92
C GLY A 110 -3.36 -20.63 -3.18
N LEU A 111 -4.16 -20.15 -2.21
CA LEU A 111 -5.61 -19.99 -2.38
C LEU A 111 -5.94 -19.03 -3.52
N LEU A 112 -5.22 -17.92 -3.62
CA LEU A 112 -5.45 -16.94 -4.70
C LEU A 112 -5.10 -17.49 -6.08
N GLN A 113 -4.24 -18.50 -6.22
CA GLN A 113 -3.99 -19.12 -7.52
C GLN A 113 -5.23 -19.80 -8.10
N LEU A 114 -6.18 -20.21 -7.25
CA LEU A 114 -7.47 -20.77 -7.67
C LEU A 114 -8.42 -19.71 -8.25
N VAL A 115 -8.14 -18.43 -8.03
CA VAL A 115 -8.93 -17.31 -8.55
C VAL A 115 -8.29 -16.82 -9.85
N PRO A 116 -8.98 -16.88 -11.01
CA PRO A 116 -8.43 -16.48 -12.29
C PRO A 116 -7.98 -15.01 -12.29
N LYS A 117 -6.86 -14.72 -12.93
CA LYS A 117 -6.46 -13.34 -13.20
C LYS A 117 -7.44 -12.71 -14.18
N CYS A 118 -7.73 -11.42 -13.98
CA CYS A 118 -8.65 -10.66 -14.82
C CYS A 118 -8.04 -9.28 -15.12
N GLY A 119 -7.68 -9.06 -16.38
CA GLY A 119 -7.02 -7.86 -16.83
C GLY A 119 -5.50 -7.87 -16.60
N SER A 120 -4.86 -6.84 -17.10
CA SER A 120 -3.42 -6.62 -16.99
C SER A 120 -3.12 -5.15 -16.73
N PRO A 121 -2.09 -4.82 -15.94
CA PRO A 121 -1.65 -3.45 -15.77
C PRO A 121 -1.11 -2.88 -17.09
N GLN A 122 -1.10 -1.55 -17.19
CA GLN A 122 -0.42 -0.84 -18.26
C GLN A 122 1.10 -1.08 -18.16
N LYS A 123 1.84 -0.75 -19.22
CA LYS A 123 3.30 -0.96 -19.28
C LYS A 123 4.04 0.37 -19.50
N GLU A 124 3.59 1.45 -18.81
CA GLU A 124 4.27 2.73 -18.88
C GLU A 124 5.69 2.61 -18.31
N GLN A 125 6.65 3.24 -19.01
CA GLN A 125 8.00 3.37 -18.50
C GLN A 125 8.12 4.69 -17.74
N TRP A 126 8.56 4.60 -16.48
CA TRP A 126 8.77 5.77 -15.63
C TRP A 126 10.25 6.06 -15.49
N GLY A 127 10.63 7.31 -15.78
CA GLY A 127 11.97 7.82 -15.50
C GLY A 127 12.12 8.22 -14.03
N PHE A 128 13.35 8.44 -13.61
CA PHE A 128 13.72 8.78 -12.23
C PHE A 128 12.95 9.99 -11.67
N GLY A 129 12.78 11.06 -12.46
CA GLY A 129 12.06 12.26 -12.01
C GLY A 129 10.60 11.98 -11.65
N ARG A 130 9.91 11.13 -12.42
CA ARG A 130 8.53 10.72 -12.10
C ARG A 130 8.49 9.87 -10.83
N PHE A 131 9.45 8.94 -10.70
CA PHE A 131 9.60 8.14 -9.49
C PHE A 131 9.81 9.03 -8.26
N ALA A 132 10.77 9.97 -8.31
CA ALA A 132 11.04 10.89 -7.21
C ALA A 132 9.82 11.75 -6.84
N ALA A 133 9.09 12.27 -7.84
CA ALA A 133 7.87 13.06 -7.60
C ALA A 133 6.80 12.23 -6.88
N PHE A 134 6.55 11.00 -7.31
CA PHE A 134 5.57 10.13 -6.65
C PHE A 134 6.02 9.71 -5.25
N PHE A 135 7.31 9.57 -5.00
CA PHE A 135 7.83 9.32 -3.66
C PHE A 135 7.58 10.50 -2.71
N VAL A 136 7.82 11.73 -3.17
CA VAL A 136 7.51 12.94 -2.38
C VAL A 136 6.02 13.02 -2.07
N ILE A 137 5.15 12.71 -3.06
CA ILE A 137 3.70 12.63 -2.84
C ILE A 137 3.36 11.57 -1.78
N ALA A 138 3.99 10.39 -1.85
CA ALA A 138 3.80 9.33 -0.85
C ALA A 138 4.16 9.79 0.56
N MET A 139 5.28 10.50 0.73
CA MET A 139 5.69 11.07 2.01
C MET A 139 4.67 12.10 2.54
N GLY A 140 4.15 12.96 1.66
CA GLY A 140 3.09 13.92 2.01
C GLY A 140 1.79 13.25 2.45
N ILE A 141 1.34 12.23 1.70
CA ILE A 141 0.16 11.41 2.06
C ILE A 141 0.40 10.69 3.40
N GLY A 142 1.58 10.12 3.58
CA GLY A 142 1.97 9.44 4.81
C GLY A 142 1.90 10.37 6.02
N LEU A 143 2.45 11.59 5.90
CA LEU A 143 2.39 12.60 6.96
C LEU A 143 0.95 13.02 7.27
N ALA A 144 0.17 13.37 6.26
CA ALA A 144 -1.23 13.78 6.43
C ALA A 144 -2.08 12.65 7.06
N GLY A 145 -1.91 11.42 6.57
CA GLY A 145 -2.60 10.25 7.10
C GLY A 145 -2.21 9.93 8.55
N ASN A 146 -0.92 10.09 8.91
CA ASN A 146 -0.44 9.95 10.28
C ASN A 146 -1.07 10.99 11.22
N ILE A 147 -1.13 12.25 10.80
CA ILE A 147 -1.80 13.31 11.57
C ILE A 147 -3.27 12.94 11.79
N LEU A 148 -3.98 12.55 10.74
CA LEU A 148 -5.38 12.16 10.82
C LEU A 148 -5.57 10.95 11.75
N GLY A 149 -4.73 9.92 11.62
CA GLY A 149 -4.76 8.74 12.49
C GLY A 149 -4.55 9.08 13.96
N ARG A 150 -3.62 9.99 14.29
CA ARG A 150 -3.40 10.48 15.65
C ARG A 150 -4.60 11.26 16.18
N LEU A 151 -5.21 12.12 15.36
CA LEU A 151 -6.43 12.87 15.75
C LEU A 151 -7.59 11.93 16.06
N VAL A 152 -7.80 10.89 15.23
CA VAL A 152 -8.83 9.88 15.49
C VAL A 152 -8.47 9.05 16.74
N GLY A 153 -7.20 8.72 16.93
CA GLY A 153 -6.72 7.99 18.11
C GLY A 153 -6.96 8.70 19.44
N ILE A 154 -6.98 10.04 19.46
CA ILE A 154 -7.34 10.83 20.67
C ILE A 154 -8.78 10.58 21.09
N LEU A 155 -9.67 10.25 20.15
CA LEU A 155 -11.09 10.00 20.42
C LEU A 155 -11.36 8.58 20.93
N GLN A 156 -10.35 7.70 20.94
CA GLN A 156 -10.49 6.32 21.41
C GLN A 156 -10.36 6.25 22.95
N PRO A 157 -11.25 5.53 23.66
CA PRO A 157 -11.20 5.42 25.13
C PRO A 157 -9.91 4.77 25.65
N SER A 158 -9.28 3.89 24.85
CA SER A 158 -8.04 3.18 25.19
C SER A 158 -6.76 3.94 24.81
N GLY A 159 -6.89 5.15 24.25
CA GLY A 159 -5.77 5.89 23.69
C GLY A 159 -5.35 5.40 22.29
N PRO A 160 -4.26 5.97 21.71
CA PRO A 160 -3.82 5.63 20.35
C PRO A 160 -3.32 4.18 20.26
N ASP A 161 -3.88 3.39 19.34
CA ASP A 161 -3.48 1.99 19.07
C ASP A 161 -2.03 1.87 18.58
N SER A 162 -1.40 2.97 18.19
CA SER A 162 -0.01 3.00 17.71
C SER A 162 1.03 2.90 18.82
N ALA A 163 0.66 3.08 20.09
CA ALA A 163 1.63 3.17 21.18
C ALA A 163 2.45 1.88 21.37
N GLU A 164 1.85 0.71 21.23
CA GLU A 164 2.56 -0.57 21.31
C GLU A 164 3.51 -0.79 20.14
N LEU A 165 3.07 -0.51 18.90
CA LEU A 165 3.91 -0.64 17.72
C LEU A 165 5.07 0.36 17.75
N ASP A 166 4.82 1.60 18.17
CA ASP A 166 5.86 2.61 18.34
C ASP A 166 6.92 2.13 19.36
N GLN A 167 6.50 1.50 20.47
CA GLN A 167 7.40 0.91 21.45
C GLN A 167 8.16 -0.30 20.88
N LEU A 168 7.50 -1.17 20.13
CA LEU A 168 8.14 -2.31 19.47
C LEU A 168 9.25 -1.85 18.51
N ILE A 169 8.96 -0.93 17.60
CA ILE A 169 9.93 -0.39 16.65
C ILE A 169 11.06 0.34 17.37
N ARG A 170 10.71 1.18 18.34
CA ARG A 170 11.68 2.00 19.09
C ARG A 170 12.66 1.15 19.91
N ASN A 171 12.20 0.09 20.55
CA ASN A 171 13.00 -0.70 21.49
C ASN A 171 13.56 -2.00 20.90
N SER A 172 13.13 -2.40 19.71
CA SER A 172 13.72 -3.52 18.99
C SER A 172 15.11 -3.20 18.44
N ASN A 173 15.89 -4.24 18.22
CA ASN A 173 17.18 -4.13 17.54
C ASN A 173 16.97 -3.58 16.13
N VAL A 174 17.81 -2.63 15.72
CA VAL A 174 17.71 -1.95 14.42
C VAL A 174 17.77 -2.92 13.24
N TRP A 175 18.57 -3.98 13.34
CA TRP A 175 18.69 -4.99 12.28
C TRP A 175 17.42 -5.84 12.14
N VAL A 176 16.75 -6.12 13.27
CA VAL A 176 15.44 -6.79 13.28
C VAL A 176 14.39 -5.91 12.61
N ASN A 177 14.36 -4.61 12.95
CA ASN A 177 13.46 -3.66 12.31
C ASN A 177 13.74 -3.53 10.81
N LEU A 178 15.00 -3.42 10.39
CA LEU A 178 15.35 -3.37 8.97
C LEU A 178 14.90 -4.63 8.23
N LEU A 179 15.12 -5.80 8.81
CA LEU A 179 14.70 -7.06 8.19
C LEU A 179 13.18 -7.15 8.08
N THR A 180 12.46 -6.92 9.18
CA THR A 180 11.01 -7.18 9.24
C THR A 180 10.18 -6.08 8.58
N THR A 181 10.46 -4.80 8.89
CA THR A 181 9.63 -3.68 8.43
C THR A 181 10.10 -3.07 7.11
N VAL A 182 11.41 -3.08 6.83
CA VAL A 182 11.92 -2.43 5.60
C VAL A 182 12.05 -3.43 4.44
N ILE A 183 12.38 -4.70 4.72
CA ILE A 183 12.59 -5.68 3.67
C ILE A 183 11.41 -6.63 3.53
N MET A 184 11.08 -7.39 4.58
CA MET A 184 10.08 -8.47 4.47
C MET A 184 8.66 -7.93 4.26
N ALA A 185 8.22 -6.95 5.06
CA ALA A 185 6.89 -6.38 4.93
C ALA A 185 6.63 -5.83 3.53
N PRO A 186 7.44 -4.90 2.98
CA PRO A 186 7.20 -4.38 1.64
C PRO A 186 7.17 -5.45 0.54
N VAL A 187 8.06 -6.43 0.60
CA VAL A 187 8.07 -7.50 -0.41
C VAL A 187 6.78 -8.31 -0.38
N VAL A 188 6.39 -8.79 0.80
CA VAL A 188 5.21 -9.64 0.96
C VAL A 188 3.93 -8.88 0.65
N GLU A 189 3.80 -7.69 1.20
CA GLU A 189 2.60 -6.87 1.05
C GLU A 189 2.39 -6.40 -0.39
N GLU A 190 3.45 -5.94 -1.07
CA GLU A 190 3.31 -5.52 -2.46
C GLU A 190 3.04 -6.69 -3.39
N LEU A 191 3.64 -7.86 -3.16
CA LEU A 191 3.30 -9.08 -3.90
C LEU A 191 1.83 -9.47 -3.69
N PHE A 192 1.33 -9.36 -2.46
CA PHE A 192 -0.06 -9.69 -2.15
C PHE A 192 -1.03 -8.65 -2.76
N PHE A 193 -0.92 -7.40 -2.35
CA PHE A 193 -1.91 -6.37 -2.72
C PHE A 193 -1.79 -5.91 -4.18
N ARG A 194 -0.58 -5.85 -4.76
CA ARG A 194 -0.39 -5.38 -6.14
C ARG A 194 -0.38 -6.54 -7.12
N LYS A 195 0.48 -7.54 -6.90
CA LYS A 195 0.60 -8.63 -7.88
C LYS A 195 -0.57 -9.61 -7.82
N MET A 196 -1.01 -10.01 -6.63
CA MET A 196 -2.05 -11.02 -6.52
C MET A 196 -3.46 -10.44 -6.59
N VAL A 197 -3.76 -9.43 -5.77
CA VAL A 197 -5.11 -8.83 -5.70
C VAL A 197 -5.43 -8.05 -6.97
N MET A 198 -4.57 -7.10 -7.38
CA MET A 198 -4.90 -6.25 -8.53
C MET A 198 -4.95 -7.03 -9.85
N ASP A 199 -4.08 -8.03 -10.10
CA ASP A 199 -4.13 -8.86 -11.31
C ASP A 199 -5.49 -9.57 -11.46
N ARG A 200 -6.26 -9.69 -10.38
CA ARG A 200 -7.59 -10.30 -10.35
C ARG A 200 -8.74 -9.31 -10.44
N LEU A 201 -8.46 -8.03 -10.25
CA LEU A 201 -9.48 -6.98 -10.22
C LEU A 201 -9.40 -6.00 -11.39
N LEU A 202 -8.22 -5.84 -12.02
CA LEU A 202 -8.00 -4.84 -13.08
C LEU A 202 -8.96 -4.96 -14.28
N GLY A 203 -9.39 -6.17 -14.63
CA GLY A 203 -10.33 -6.39 -15.73
C GLY A 203 -11.73 -5.85 -15.47
N TYR A 204 -12.06 -5.54 -14.23
CA TYR A 204 -13.34 -4.94 -13.85
C TYR A 204 -13.28 -3.41 -13.70
N GLY A 205 -12.14 -2.82 -14.03
CA GLY A 205 -11.93 -1.39 -14.03
C GLY A 205 -10.78 -0.97 -13.14
N GLN A 206 -9.89 -0.16 -13.70
CA GLN A 206 -8.67 0.29 -13.01
C GLN A 206 -8.99 1.05 -11.71
N LYS A 207 -10.00 1.94 -11.73
CA LYS A 207 -10.39 2.71 -10.54
C LYS A 207 -10.86 1.80 -9.40
N ALA A 208 -11.74 0.84 -9.70
CA ALA A 208 -12.25 -0.11 -8.71
C ALA A 208 -11.12 -0.97 -8.10
N ALA A 209 -10.20 -1.47 -8.93
CA ALA A 209 -9.05 -2.25 -8.47
C ALA A 209 -8.12 -1.44 -7.55
N ILE A 210 -7.83 -0.17 -7.89
CA ILE A 210 -7.01 0.74 -7.08
C ILE A 210 -7.67 0.99 -5.72
N ILE A 211 -8.96 1.35 -5.71
CA ILE A 211 -9.69 1.66 -4.47
C ILE A 211 -9.73 0.42 -3.57
N MET A 212 -10.10 -0.74 -4.12
CA MET A 212 -10.17 -1.98 -3.35
C MET A 212 -8.82 -2.37 -2.77
N SER A 213 -7.74 -2.32 -3.58
CA SER A 213 -6.38 -2.61 -3.10
C SER A 213 -5.95 -1.64 -1.99
N GLY A 214 -6.28 -0.35 -2.10
CA GLY A 214 -6.00 0.64 -1.08
C GLY A 214 -6.76 0.39 0.23
N ILE A 215 -8.07 0.12 0.14
CA ILE A 215 -8.90 -0.21 1.33
C ILE A 215 -8.35 -1.45 2.03
N MET A 216 -8.10 -2.53 1.28
CA MET A 216 -7.57 -3.77 1.84
C MET A 216 -6.20 -3.56 2.49
N PHE A 217 -5.35 -2.75 1.87
CA PHE A 217 -4.03 -2.41 2.41
C PHE A 217 -4.13 -1.63 3.73
N GLY A 218 -5.00 -0.62 3.79
CA GLY A 218 -5.27 0.12 5.02
C GLY A 218 -5.83 -0.77 6.14
N MET A 219 -6.82 -1.61 5.81
CA MET A 219 -7.45 -2.54 6.77
C MET A 219 -6.49 -3.61 7.31
N ALA A 220 -5.53 -4.05 6.49
CA ALA A 220 -4.55 -5.07 6.87
C ALA A 220 -3.66 -4.64 8.04
N HIS A 221 -3.54 -3.35 8.31
CA HIS A 221 -2.80 -2.83 9.47
C HIS A 221 -3.51 -3.01 10.81
N GLY A 222 -4.82 -3.29 10.79
CA GLY A 222 -5.59 -3.68 11.98
C GLY A 222 -5.84 -2.58 13.03
N ASN A 223 -5.39 -1.35 12.78
CA ASN A 223 -5.59 -0.23 13.70
C ASN A 223 -5.89 1.09 12.96
N PHE A 224 -6.63 1.98 13.62
CA PHE A 224 -7.04 3.25 13.01
C PHE A 224 -5.88 4.24 12.85
N SER A 225 -4.90 4.20 13.73
CA SER A 225 -3.74 5.10 13.66
C SER A 225 -2.96 4.92 12.36
N GLN A 226 -2.88 3.68 11.87
CA GLN A 226 -2.18 3.36 10.63
C GLN A 226 -3.08 3.35 9.40
N PHE A 227 -4.39 3.10 9.57
CA PHE A 227 -5.33 2.96 8.46
C PHE A 227 -5.25 4.10 7.45
N PHE A 228 -5.27 5.34 7.92
CA PHE A 228 -5.39 6.50 7.02
C PHE A 228 -4.17 6.68 6.12
N TYR A 229 -2.96 6.60 6.69
CA TYR A 229 -1.76 6.71 5.86
C TYR A 229 -1.58 5.49 4.96
N ALA A 230 -1.82 4.29 5.49
CA ALA A 230 -1.70 3.05 4.72
C ALA A 230 -2.72 3.01 3.57
N PHE A 231 -3.97 3.41 3.81
CA PHE A 231 -4.95 3.56 2.74
C PHE A 231 -4.50 4.52 1.66
N GLY A 232 -4.05 5.73 2.04
CA GLY A 232 -3.64 6.77 1.10
C GLY A 232 -2.43 6.35 0.23
N ILE A 233 -1.35 5.86 0.86
CA ILE A 233 -0.20 5.35 0.11
C ILE A 233 -0.55 4.07 -0.65
N GLY A 234 -1.46 3.25 -0.11
CA GLY A 234 -1.99 2.06 -0.76
C GLY A 234 -2.67 2.36 -2.09
N LEU A 235 -3.48 3.44 -2.15
CA LEU A 235 -4.06 3.95 -3.40
C LEU A 235 -2.97 4.39 -4.39
N LEU A 236 -1.97 5.13 -3.90
CA LEU A 236 -0.90 5.66 -4.75
C LEU A 236 -0.08 4.53 -5.37
N TRP A 237 0.35 3.54 -4.57
CA TRP A 237 1.13 2.41 -5.09
C TRP A 237 0.29 1.48 -5.96
N ALA A 238 -1.00 1.30 -5.67
CA ALA A 238 -1.91 0.61 -6.58
C ALA A 238 -2.01 1.32 -7.93
N TYR A 239 -2.06 2.65 -7.94
CA TYR A 239 -2.00 3.44 -9.17
C TYR A 239 -0.68 3.23 -9.92
N VAL A 240 0.48 3.31 -9.23
CA VAL A 240 1.80 3.05 -9.81
C VAL A 240 1.83 1.67 -10.47
N TYR A 241 1.35 0.64 -9.77
CA TYR A 241 1.30 -0.71 -10.32
C TYR A 241 0.36 -0.81 -11.53
N ALA A 242 -0.85 -0.23 -11.45
CA ALA A 242 -1.80 -0.24 -12.56
C ALA A 242 -1.23 0.40 -13.83
N LYS A 243 -0.40 1.43 -13.69
CA LYS A 243 0.24 2.15 -14.79
C LYS A 243 1.47 1.44 -15.34
N THR A 244 2.29 0.85 -14.49
CA THR A 244 3.61 0.35 -14.89
C THR A 244 3.68 -1.17 -15.03
N GLY A 245 2.85 -1.90 -14.31
CA GLY A 245 2.92 -3.35 -14.17
C GLY A 245 4.15 -3.85 -13.40
N LYS A 246 4.96 -2.94 -12.85
CA LYS A 246 6.23 -3.26 -12.18
C LYS A 246 6.05 -3.24 -10.67
N VAL A 247 5.80 -4.39 -10.08
CA VAL A 247 5.71 -4.52 -8.62
C VAL A 247 7.02 -4.11 -7.91
N GLY A 248 8.17 -4.25 -8.56
CA GLY A 248 9.45 -3.80 -8.02
C GLY A 248 9.50 -2.29 -7.76
N TYR A 249 8.74 -1.47 -8.51
CA TYR A 249 8.63 -0.04 -8.22
C TYR A 249 7.88 0.21 -6.90
N THR A 250 6.77 -0.49 -6.67
CA THR A 250 6.00 -0.33 -5.43
C THR A 250 6.73 -0.90 -4.23
N ILE A 251 7.45 -2.02 -4.38
CA ILE A 251 8.35 -2.55 -3.35
C ILE A 251 9.41 -1.51 -2.99
N GLY A 252 10.08 -0.92 -3.99
CA GLY A 252 11.10 0.11 -3.76
C GLY A 252 10.55 1.35 -3.05
N PHE A 253 9.37 1.84 -3.45
CA PHE A 253 8.69 2.93 -2.75
C PHE A 253 8.38 2.58 -1.31
N HIS A 254 7.85 1.40 -1.06
CA HIS A 254 7.47 0.94 0.26
C HIS A 254 8.70 0.77 1.16
N MET A 255 9.77 0.15 0.66
CA MET A 255 11.05 0.04 1.39
C MET A 255 11.59 1.41 1.80
N LEU A 256 11.64 2.37 0.85
CA LEU A 256 12.11 3.72 1.13
C LEU A 256 11.21 4.46 2.14
N PHE A 257 9.88 4.29 2.01
CA PHE A 257 8.92 4.89 2.93
C PHE A 257 9.11 4.36 4.35
N ASN A 258 9.22 3.03 4.54
CA ASN A 258 9.43 2.43 5.85
C ASN A 258 10.82 2.72 6.42
N LEU A 259 11.84 2.78 5.57
CA LEU A 259 13.19 3.15 6.01
C LEU A 259 13.24 4.58 6.54
N LEU A 260 12.73 5.54 5.78
CA LEU A 260 12.79 6.97 6.16
C LEU A 260 11.77 7.32 7.23
N GLY A 261 10.51 6.92 7.08
CA GLY A 261 9.42 7.24 7.98
C GLY A 261 9.44 6.44 9.30
N GLY A 262 9.91 5.20 9.24
CA GLY A 262 10.01 4.29 10.39
C GLY A 262 11.39 4.31 11.02
N VAL A 263 12.34 3.58 10.44
CA VAL A 263 13.61 3.26 11.10
C VAL A 263 14.49 4.49 11.31
N ILE A 264 14.76 5.28 10.26
CA ILE A 264 15.65 6.45 10.37
C ILE A 264 15.06 7.49 11.32
N THR A 265 13.77 7.79 11.23
CA THR A 265 13.10 8.75 12.11
C THR A 265 13.19 8.32 13.57
N VAL A 266 13.01 7.03 13.87
CA VAL A 266 13.13 6.49 15.22
C VAL A 266 14.55 6.59 15.73
N GLU A 267 15.56 6.17 14.95
CA GLU A 267 16.96 6.22 15.38
C GLU A 267 17.46 7.67 15.61
N LEU A 268 17.07 8.60 14.72
CA LEU A 268 17.37 10.03 14.91
C LEU A 268 16.72 10.58 16.20
N SER A 269 15.48 10.17 16.49
CA SER A 269 14.79 10.60 17.72
C SER A 269 15.46 10.08 18.99
N LYS A 270 16.00 8.85 18.97
CA LYS A 270 16.80 8.29 20.07
C LYS A 270 18.09 9.08 20.28
N GLY A 271 18.81 9.36 19.20
CA GLY A 271 20.03 10.18 19.23
C GLY A 271 19.80 11.57 19.81
N ALA A 272 18.72 12.25 19.37
CA ALA A 272 18.35 13.57 19.88
C ALA A 272 18.00 13.53 21.39
N GLN A 273 17.26 12.52 21.85
CA GLN A 273 16.95 12.34 23.27
C GLN A 273 18.18 12.04 24.11
N GLY A 274 19.15 11.29 23.58
CA GLY A 274 20.44 11.05 24.23
C GLY A 274 21.26 12.33 24.43
N LEU A 275 21.25 13.24 23.45
CA LEU A 275 21.91 14.53 23.53
C LEU A 275 21.26 15.49 24.55
N THR A 276 19.93 15.46 24.68
CA THR A 276 19.20 16.31 25.64
C THR A 276 19.28 15.79 27.09
N ARG A 277 19.52 14.49 27.26
CA ARG A 277 19.78 13.86 28.58
C ARG A 277 21.30 13.87 28.92
N GLY A 278 21.95 14.99 28.85
CA GLY A 278 23.37 15.14 29.07
C GLY A 278 23.91 14.46 30.35
N PRO A 279 25.24 14.21 30.46
CA PRO A 279 25.86 13.39 31.52
C PRO A 279 25.61 13.83 32.96
N TRP A 280 25.00 14.97 33.19
CA TRP A 280 24.70 15.50 34.52
C TRP A 280 23.35 15.05 35.09
N MET A 281 22.42 14.49 34.31
CA MET A 281 21.16 13.95 34.85
C MET A 281 21.33 12.53 35.42
N ILE A 282 22.41 11.83 35.14
CA ILE A 282 22.69 10.48 35.64
C ILE A 282 23.14 10.50 37.12
N ARG A 283 23.54 11.66 37.68
CA ARG A 283 24.01 11.77 39.07
C ARG A 283 22.93 12.02 40.13
N GLN A 284 21.65 12.00 39.76
CA GLN A 284 20.56 12.23 40.74
C GLN A 284 19.75 10.96 41.07
N ILE A 285 20.21 9.76 40.66
CA ILE A 285 19.54 8.47 40.94
C ILE A 285 20.52 7.49 41.68
N GLU A 286 21.62 7.99 42.26
CA GLU A 286 22.39 7.27 43.29
C GLU A 286 22.01 7.89 44.66
#